data_07295d2260ea506e8d96e500d6771e4b
#
_entry.id   07295d2260ea506e8d96e500d6771e4b
#
_cell.length_a   1.000
_cell.length_b   1.000
_cell.length_c   1.000
_cell.angle_alpha   90.00
_cell.angle_beta   90.00
_cell.angle_gamma   90.00
#
_symmetry.space_group_name_H-M   'P 1'
#
loop_
_entity.id
_entity.type
_entity.pdbx_description
1 polymer ?
#
loop_
_entity_poly.entity_id
_entity_poly.type
_entity_poly.pdbx_seq_one_letter_code
_entity_poly.pdbx_strand_id
1 'polypeptide(L)'
;EMTSSLVGSEMCIRDRGFVFPDVFKPIGSWIAILLGVMMFGMGLTLTTADFREIFRRPKDVFVGILAQFLIMPLAAFVLCKAFALPPDLAVGLMLLGCVPGGTASNLVTFLARGDVALSVTITSCTTLLAPLVTPALMYFFANQWIAINPTAMFLSIVQVILLPIAAGVVVHKVFGKKADQASVVLPFVSVATAVVIIAAVVAATRGQFLSAGLTVFAVVALQNAFGMGLGFLAGRLFGMDVAKCKALCFEVGMQNSALGVTLATVHFAASPMTALPSAVGALWHNVSGAVVASFFQKLRGNGEKKTFFEVLEENAAAKKHAANASHKAAA
;
A
#
# COMPACT_ATOMS: atom_id res chain seq x y z
N GLU A 1 17.26 5.65 9.47
CA GLU A 1 17.79 4.35 9.91
C GLU A 1 16.71 3.25 9.93
N MET A 2 15.51 3.50 10.46
CA MET A 2 14.44 2.49 10.52
C MET A 2 13.95 2.03 9.14
N THR A 3 13.83 2.92 8.15
CA THR A 3 13.47 2.57 6.77
C THR A 3 14.55 1.80 6.03
N SER A 4 15.82 2.12 6.22
CA SER A 4 16.95 1.39 5.61
C SER A 4 17.10 -0.02 6.18
N SER A 5 16.85 -0.20 7.47
CA SER A 5 16.86 -1.50 8.14
C SER A 5 15.69 -2.40 7.70
N LEU A 6 14.49 -1.83 7.51
CA LEU A 6 13.34 -2.56 6.99
C LEU A 6 13.54 -3.02 5.54
N VAL A 7 13.99 -2.12 4.66
CA VAL A 7 14.31 -2.45 3.26
C VAL A 7 15.42 -3.50 3.17
N GLY A 8 16.44 -3.42 4.03
CA GLY A 8 17.50 -4.41 4.10
C GLY A 8 17.01 -5.79 4.53
N SER A 9 16.12 -5.85 5.53
CA SER A 9 15.54 -7.13 5.99
C SER A 9 14.59 -7.74 4.96
N GLU A 10 13.80 -6.93 4.25
CA GLU A 10 12.93 -7.38 3.14
C GLU A 10 13.75 -7.98 1.99
N MET A 11 14.87 -7.37 1.62
CA MET A 11 15.78 -7.91 0.60
C MET A 11 16.38 -9.24 1.02
N CYS A 12 16.88 -9.36 2.25
CA CYS A 12 17.49 -10.60 2.76
C CYS A 12 16.52 -11.79 2.79
N ILE A 13 15.26 -11.57 3.16
CA ILE A 13 14.27 -12.67 3.23
C ILE A 13 13.80 -13.07 1.83
N ARG A 14 13.69 -12.12 0.89
CA ARG A 14 13.43 -12.40 -0.52
C ARG A 14 14.51 -13.31 -1.12
N ASP A 15 15.78 -12.98 -0.85
CA ASP A 15 16.91 -13.79 -1.33
C ASP A 15 16.86 -15.20 -0.74
N ARG A 16 16.42 -15.36 0.51
CA ARG A 16 16.19 -16.67 1.12
C ARG A 16 15.04 -17.44 0.45
N GLY A 17 13.93 -16.77 0.06
CA GLY A 17 12.85 -17.40 -0.72
C GLY A 17 13.31 -17.92 -2.08
N PHE A 18 14.24 -17.21 -2.72
CA PHE A 18 14.85 -17.63 -3.97
C PHE A 18 15.88 -18.76 -3.78
N VAL A 19 16.67 -18.73 -2.70
CA VAL A 19 17.73 -19.72 -2.39
C VAL A 19 17.14 -21.00 -1.79
N PHE A 20 16.12 -20.89 -0.94
CA PHE A 20 15.52 -22.03 -0.22
C PHE A 20 14.01 -22.17 -0.54
N PRO A 21 13.64 -22.44 -1.82
CA PRO A 21 12.24 -22.45 -2.25
C PRO A 21 11.37 -23.47 -1.50
N ASP A 22 11.96 -24.63 -1.13
CA ASP A 22 11.22 -25.72 -0.48
C ASP A 22 10.76 -25.38 0.94
N VAL A 23 11.40 -24.40 1.59
CA VAL A 23 10.98 -23.89 2.90
C VAL A 23 9.75 -22.96 2.76
N PHE A 24 9.67 -22.19 1.69
CA PHE A 24 8.65 -21.17 1.50
C PHE A 24 7.45 -21.62 0.68
N LYS A 25 7.59 -22.60 -0.22
CA LYS A 25 6.44 -23.15 -0.99
C LYS A 25 5.25 -23.59 -0.15
N PRO A 26 5.42 -24.32 0.99
CA PRO A 26 4.29 -24.74 1.82
C PRO A 26 3.51 -23.56 2.40
N ILE A 27 4.15 -22.39 2.56
CA ILE A 27 3.52 -21.18 3.09
C ILE A 27 2.45 -20.64 2.12
N GLY A 28 2.49 -21.03 0.85
CA GLY A 28 1.48 -20.65 -0.14
C GLY A 28 0.03 -20.91 0.32
N SER A 29 -0.21 -22.02 1.02
CA SER A 29 -1.53 -22.35 1.59
C SER A 29 -1.96 -21.46 2.76
N TRP A 30 -1.04 -20.72 3.38
CA TRP A 30 -1.29 -19.86 4.54
C TRP A 30 -1.45 -18.38 4.15
N ILE A 31 -1.25 -18.01 2.88
CA ILE A 31 -1.26 -16.62 2.40
C ILE A 31 -2.56 -15.91 2.80
N ALA A 32 -3.72 -16.55 2.60
CA ALA A 32 -5.02 -15.97 2.95
C ALA A 32 -5.16 -15.71 4.47
N ILE A 33 -4.66 -16.63 5.30
CA ILE A 33 -4.66 -16.48 6.76
C ILE A 33 -3.73 -15.35 7.19
N LEU A 34 -2.53 -15.29 6.60
CA LEU A 34 -1.56 -14.23 6.86
C LEU A 34 -2.12 -12.86 6.49
N LEU A 35 -2.80 -12.73 5.34
CA LEU A 35 -3.52 -11.51 4.99
C LEU A 35 -4.61 -11.20 6.02
N GLY A 36 -5.38 -12.20 6.46
CA GLY A 36 -6.40 -12.02 7.49
C GLY A 36 -5.82 -11.44 8.79
N VAL A 37 -4.64 -11.90 9.22
CA VAL A 37 -3.92 -11.34 10.38
C VAL A 37 -3.57 -9.87 10.18
N MET A 38 -3.07 -9.49 8.99
CA MET A 38 -2.81 -8.09 8.65
C MET A 38 -4.08 -7.24 8.68
N MET A 39 -5.16 -7.74 8.11
CA MET A 39 -6.45 -7.03 8.05
C MET A 39 -7.09 -6.91 9.44
N PHE A 40 -6.96 -7.93 10.29
CA PHE A 40 -7.35 -7.84 11.70
C PHE A 40 -6.57 -6.74 12.43
N GLY A 41 -5.25 -6.67 12.21
CA GLY A 41 -4.41 -5.58 12.72
C GLY A 41 -4.90 -4.21 12.25
N MET A 42 -5.23 -4.06 10.97
CA MET A 42 -5.84 -2.84 10.46
C MET A 42 -7.15 -2.50 11.19
N GLY A 43 -8.02 -3.50 11.42
CA GLY A 43 -9.26 -3.32 12.18
C GLY A 43 -9.05 -2.83 13.62
N LEU A 44 -7.98 -3.29 14.28
CA LEU A 44 -7.62 -2.82 15.62
C LEU A 44 -7.19 -1.34 15.67
N THR A 45 -6.71 -0.79 14.56
CA THR A 45 -6.26 0.61 14.48
C THR A 45 -7.35 1.57 14.00
N LEU A 46 -8.45 1.05 13.42
CA LEU A 46 -9.57 1.89 12.95
C LEU A 46 -10.34 2.50 14.11
N THR A 47 -10.52 3.82 14.04
CA THR A 47 -11.23 4.59 15.07
C THR A 47 -12.50 5.24 14.51
N THR A 48 -13.42 5.62 15.39
CA THR A 48 -14.60 6.41 15.01
C THR A 48 -14.23 7.79 14.44
N ALA A 49 -13.03 8.29 14.76
CA ALA A 49 -12.52 9.55 14.21
C ALA A 49 -12.26 9.44 12.70
N ASP A 50 -11.73 8.28 12.24
CA ASP A 50 -11.46 8.03 10.81
C ASP A 50 -12.77 8.06 10.00
N PHE A 51 -13.85 7.46 10.54
CA PHE A 51 -15.17 7.54 9.91
C PHE A 51 -15.79 8.94 9.95
N ARG A 52 -15.53 9.73 11.00
CA ARG A 52 -15.99 11.13 11.08
C ARG A 52 -15.32 11.99 10.01
N GLU A 53 -14.08 11.70 9.66
CA GLU A 53 -13.33 12.44 8.63
C GLU A 53 -13.98 12.35 7.24
N ILE A 54 -14.67 11.22 6.94
CA ILE A 54 -15.46 11.07 5.71
C ILE A 54 -16.53 12.17 5.58
N PHE A 55 -17.25 12.41 6.68
CA PHE A 55 -18.30 13.43 6.71
C PHE A 55 -17.76 14.86 6.80
N ARG A 56 -16.57 15.03 7.31
CA ARG A 56 -15.89 16.32 7.44
C ARG A 56 -15.31 16.81 6.12
N ARG A 57 -14.82 15.89 5.27
CA ARG A 57 -14.16 16.19 3.99
C ARG A 57 -14.68 15.30 2.84
N PRO A 58 -15.99 15.25 2.60
CA PRO A 58 -16.61 14.29 1.68
C PRO A 58 -16.07 14.42 0.25
N LYS A 59 -15.81 15.64 -0.21
CA LYS A 59 -15.24 15.90 -1.54
C LYS A 59 -13.85 15.27 -1.70
N ASP A 60 -12.96 15.49 -0.74
CA ASP A 60 -11.58 15.04 -0.82
C ASP A 60 -11.51 13.50 -0.78
N VAL A 61 -12.31 12.89 0.10
CA VAL A 61 -12.41 11.42 0.21
C VAL A 61 -13.01 10.81 -1.06
N PHE A 62 -14.08 11.40 -1.59
CA PHE A 62 -14.71 10.93 -2.83
C PHE A 62 -13.74 10.98 -4.02
N VAL A 63 -13.01 12.09 -4.17
CA VAL A 63 -11.98 12.23 -5.22
C VAL A 63 -10.89 11.17 -5.06
N GLY A 64 -10.45 10.88 -3.82
CA GLY A 64 -9.45 9.84 -3.55
C GLY A 64 -9.95 8.45 -3.93
N ILE A 65 -11.18 8.09 -3.54
CA ILE A 65 -11.81 6.81 -3.89
C ILE A 65 -11.95 6.67 -5.42
N LEU A 66 -12.45 7.73 -6.07
CA LEU A 66 -12.63 7.72 -7.52
C LEU A 66 -11.28 7.62 -8.24
N ALA A 67 -10.28 8.37 -7.81
CA ALA A 67 -8.94 8.33 -8.37
C ALA A 67 -8.33 6.92 -8.24
N GLN A 68 -8.48 6.26 -7.08
CA GLN A 68 -8.00 4.91 -6.85
C GLN A 68 -8.61 3.91 -7.83
N PHE A 69 -9.91 3.83 -7.90
CA PHE A 69 -10.62 2.82 -8.69
C PHE A 69 -10.79 3.18 -10.18
N LEU A 70 -10.36 4.36 -10.60
CA LEU A 70 -10.34 4.75 -12.00
C LEU A 70 -8.92 4.73 -12.58
N ILE A 71 -7.98 5.43 -11.94
CA ILE A 71 -6.62 5.62 -12.47
C ILE A 71 -5.87 4.29 -12.54
N MET A 72 -5.87 3.52 -11.45
CA MET A 72 -5.06 2.30 -11.39
C MET A 72 -5.54 1.16 -12.28
N PRO A 73 -6.85 0.86 -12.37
CA PRO A 73 -7.34 -0.11 -13.34
C PRO A 73 -7.10 0.29 -14.78
N LEU A 74 -7.30 1.58 -15.12
CA LEU A 74 -7.05 2.08 -16.47
C LEU A 74 -5.57 2.04 -16.82
N ALA A 75 -4.68 2.45 -15.91
CA ALA A 75 -3.24 2.34 -16.10
C ALA A 75 -2.80 0.89 -16.32
N ALA A 76 -3.30 -0.04 -15.49
CA ALA A 76 -3.04 -1.46 -15.66
C ALA A 76 -3.50 -1.95 -17.03
N PHE A 77 -4.73 -1.62 -17.42
CA PHE A 77 -5.31 -2.04 -18.69
C PHE A 77 -4.50 -1.53 -19.90
N VAL A 78 -4.16 -0.25 -19.89
CA VAL A 78 -3.35 0.36 -20.96
C VAL A 78 -1.99 -0.31 -21.05
N LEU A 79 -1.31 -0.55 -19.92
CA LEU A 79 -0.02 -1.23 -19.89
C LEU A 79 -0.12 -2.68 -20.35
N CYS A 80 -1.17 -3.43 -19.98
CA CYS A 80 -1.40 -4.79 -20.47
C CYS A 80 -1.48 -4.83 -22.00
N LYS A 81 -2.20 -3.86 -22.60
CA LYS A 81 -2.33 -3.78 -24.06
C LYS A 81 -1.05 -3.27 -24.73
N ALA A 82 -0.43 -2.23 -24.18
CA ALA A 82 0.78 -1.61 -24.76
C ALA A 82 1.98 -2.58 -24.79
N PHE A 83 2.13 -3.39 -23.74
CA PHE A 83 3.21 -4.39 -23.64
C PHE A 83 2.80 -5.77 -24.17
N ALA A 84 1.59 -5.93 -24.70
CA ALA A 84 1.03 -7.21 -25.17
C ALA A 84 1.28 -8.35 -24.17
N LEU A 85 0.96 -8.12 -22.89
CA LEU A 85 1.28 -9.08 -21.83
C LEU A 85 0.55 -10.41 -22.05
N PRO A 86 1.21 -11.55 -21.75
CA PRO A 86 0.56 -12.85 -21.69
C PRO A 86 -0.66 -12.81 -20.73
N PRO A 87 -1.73 -13.60 -20.98
CA PRO A 87 -2.97 -13.56 -20.20
C PRO A 87 -2.76 -13.61 -18.68
N ASP A 88 -1.87 -14.48 -18.21
CA ASP A 88 -1.58 -14.64 -16.77
C ASP A 88 -1.00 -13.36 -16.15
N LEU A 89 -0.04 -12.75 -16.83
CA LEU A 89 0.57 -11.50 -16.37
C LEU A 89 -0.38 -10.31 -16.50
N ALA A 90 -1.21 -10.29 -17.56
CA ALA A 90 -2.22 -9.27 -17.75
C ALA A 90 -3.25 -9.30 -16.61
N VAL A 91 -3.79 -10.49 -16.28
CA VAL A 91 -4.70 -10.65 -15.13
C VAL A 91 -4.02 -10.28 -13.82
N GLY A 92 -2.75 -10.64 -13.64
CA GLY A 92 -1.96 -10.28 -12.46
C GLY A 92 -1.76 -8.77 -12.30
N LEU A 93 -1.45 -8.06 -13.39
CA LEU A 93 -1.31 -6.60 -13.38
C LEU A 93 -2.65 -5.90 -13.16
N MET A 94 -3.73 -6.45 -13.75
CA MET A 94 -5.10 -5.99 -13.50
C MET A 94 -5.50 -6.18 -12.04
N LEU A 95 -5.20 -7.33 -11.41
CA LEU A 95 -5.43 -7.54 -9.99
C LEU A 95 -4.74 -6.44 -9.17
N LEU A 96 -3.44 -6.18 -9.42
CA LEU A 96 -2.71 -5.13 -8.73
C LEU A 96 -3.34 -3.75 -8.93
N GLY A 97 -3.93 -3.48 -10.10
CA GLY A 97 -4.62 -2.21 -10.38
C GLY A 97 -6.04 -2.12 -9.80
N CYS A 98 -6.73 -3.23 -9.60
CA CYS A 98 -8.12 -3.25 -9.15
C CYS A 98 -8.28 -3.42 -7.62
N VAL A 99 -7.21 -3.75 -6.88
CA VAL A 99 -7.24 -3.79 -5.41
C VAL A 99 -7.23 -2.39 -4.81
N PRO A 100 -7.67 -2.21 -3.55
CA PRO A 100 -7.63 -0.92 -2.86
C PRO A 100 -6.19 -0.47 -2.56
N GLY A 101 -6.04 0.76 -2.09
CA GLY A 101 -4.78 1.29 -1.57
C GLY A 101 -4.19 0.42 -0.47
N GLY A 102 -2.86 0.39 -0.37
CA GLY A 102 -2.13 -0.38 0.65
C GLY A 102 -1.91 0.45 1.91
N THR A 103 -1.98 -0.17 3.09
CA THR A 103 -1.74 0.52 4.38
C THR A 103 -0.36 1.17 4.49
N ALA A 104 0.62 0.71 3.70
CA ALA A 104 1.94 1.32 3.62
C ALA A 104 1.91 2.77 3.11
N SER A 105 0.90 3.14 2.29
CA SER A 105 0.71 4.51 1.81
C SER A 105 0.58 5.53 2.94
N ASN A 106 -0.08 5.13 4.05
CA ASN A 106 -0.28 5.99 5.22
C ASN A 106 1.06 6.39 5.89
N LEU A 107 1.97 5.40 6.05
CA LEU A 107 3.30 5.65 6.61
C LEU A 107 4.13 6.53 5.65
N VAL A 108 4.07 6.24 4.36
CA VAL A 108 4.81 7.02 3.35
C VAL A 108 4.25 8.44 3.25
N THR A 109 2.94 8.62 3.35
CA THR A 109 2.29 9.94 3.43
C THR A 109 2.78 10.72 4.65
N PHE A 110 2.90 10.07 5.81
CA PHE A 110 3.47 10.69 7.01
C PHE A 110 4.92 11.13 6.78
N LEU A 111 5.76 10.26 6.22
CA LEU A 111 7.16 10.58 5.90
C LEU A 111 7.29 11.75 4.91
N ALA A 112 6.37 11.84 3.94
CA ALA A 112 6.30 12.91 2.94
C ALA A 112 5.71 14.22 3.48
N ARG A 113 5.27 14.26 4.74
CA ARG A 113 4.53 15.39 5.33
C ARG A 113 3.22 15.68 4.57
N GLY A 114 2.53 14.62 4.19
CA GLY A 114 1.19 14.69 3.59
C GLY A 114 0.07 14.65 4.65
N ASP A 115 -1.17 14.74 4.20
CA ASP A 115 -2.36 14.63 5.04
C ASP A 115 -2.65 13.15 5.37
N VAL A 116 -2.10 12.69 6.50
CA VAL A 116 -2.23 11.29 6.96
C VAL A 116 -3.69 10.95 7.27
N ALA A 117 -4.46 11.88 7.84
CA ALA A 117 -5.86 11.62 8.17
C ALA A 117 -6.67 11.35 6.89
N LEU A 118 -6.43 12.10 5.82
CA LEU A 118 -7.05 11.87 4.52
C LEU A 118 -6.61 10.53 3.93
N SER A 119 -5.31 10.20 3.98
CA SER A 119 -4.77 8.93 3.48
C SER A 119 -5.42 7.74 4.18
N VAL A 120 -5.42 7.69 5.52
CA VAL A 120 -6.06 6.62 6.31
C VAL A 120 -7.55 6.49 5.98
N THR A 121 -8.25 7.63 5.82
CA THR A 121 -9.67 7.64 5.48
C THR A 121 -9.92 7.03 4.10
N ILE A 122 -9.12 7.40 3.08
CA ILE A 122 -9.27 6.85 1.72
C ILE A 122 -8.94 5.36 1.71
N THR A 123 -7.82 4.93 2.35
CA THR A 123 -7.47 3.50 2.47
C THR A 123 -8.61 2.71 3.09
N SER A 124 -9.20 3.22 4.18
CA SER A 124 -10.30 2.55 4.88
C SER A 124 -11.53 2.42 3.98
N CYS A 125 -11.93 3.51 3.32
CA CYS A 125 -13.08 3.50 2.41
C CYS A 125 -12.87 2.57 1.22
N THR A 126 -11.70 2.63 0.57
CA THR A 126 -11.40 1.77 -0.59
C THR A 126 -11.32 0.31 -0.20
N THR A 127 -10.77 0.00 0.99
CA THR A 127 -10.73 -1.36 1.53
C THR A 127 -12.12 -1.91 1.85
N LEU A 128 -13.01 -1.09 2.43
CA LEU A 128 -14.40 -1.49 2.68
C LEU A 128 -15.22 -1.66 1.40
N LEU A 129 -14.91 -0.90 0.35
CA LEU A 129 -15.55 -1.00 -0.95
C LEU A 129 -14.97 -2.14 -1.81
N ALA A 130 -13.78 -2.62 -1.51
CA ALA A 130 -13.05 -3.61 -2.31
C ALA A 130 -13.86 -4.87 -2.62
N PRO A 131 -14.66 -5.47 -1.71
CA PRO A 131 -15.46 -6.67 -2.03
C PRO A 131 -16.40 -6.47 -3.22
N LEU A 132 -16.93 -5.28 -3.40
CA LEU A 132 -17.83 -4.94 -4.50
C LEU A 132 -17.08 -4.46 -5.73
N VAL A 133 -16.16 -3.51 -5.55
CA VAL A 133 -15.53 -2.79 -6.65
C VAL A 133 -14.44 -3.63 -7.32
N THR A 134 -13.59 -4.33 -6.56
CA THR A 134 -12.50 -5.13 -7.14
C THR A 134 -13.02 -6.25 -8.06
N PRO A 135 -13.99 -7.10 -7.66
CA PRO A 135 -14.55 -8.13 -8.56
C PRO A 135 -15.23 -7.54 -9.80
N ALA A 136 -15.94 -6.42 -9.64
CA ALA A 136 -16.61 -5.75 -10.75
C ALA A 136 -15.61 -5.22 -11.78
N LEU A 137 -14.55 -4.55 -11.33
CA LEU A 137 -13.48 -4.06 -12.20
C LEU A 137 -12.71 -5.22 -12.86
N MET A 138 -12.40 -6.27 -12.10
CA MET A 138 -11.76 -7.47 -12.66
C MET A 138 -12.62 -8.13 -13.73
N TYR A 139 -13.93 -8.28 -13.49
CA TYR A 139 -14.84 -8.81 -14.49
C TYR A 139 -14.88 -7.92 -15.74
N PHE A 140 -14.97 -6.62 -15.57
CA PHE A 140 -15.04 -5.66 -16.68
C PHE A 140 -13.77 -5.63 -17.53
N PHE A 141 -12.59 -5.56 -16.90
CA PHE A 141 -11.33 -5.38 -17.61
C PHE A 141 -10.59 -6.68 -17.93
N ALA A 142 -10.56 -7.65 -17.00
CA ALA A 142 -9.69 -8.82 -17.09
C ALA A 142 -10.39 -10.07 -17.66
N ASN A 143 -11.71 -10.11 -17.69
CA ASN A 143 -12.46 -11.27 -18.18
C ASN A 143 -12.17 -11.63 -19.67
N GLN A 144 -11.61 -10.69 -20.42
CA GLN A 144 -11.18 -10.93 -21.81
C GLN A 144 -9.94 -11.83 -21.95
N TRP A 145 -9.14 -11.96 -20.88
CA TRP A 145 -7.93 -12.80 -20.86
C TRP A 145 -8.17 -14.14 -20.18
N ILE A 146 -8.80 -14.11 -19.00
CA ILE A 146 -9.14 -15.31 -18.22
C ILE A 146 -10.52 -15.08 -17.61
N ALA A 147 -11.39 -16.10 -17.67
CA ALA A 147 -12.74 -16.03 -17.12
C ALA A 147 -12.72 -15.69 -15.61
N ILE A 148 -13.42 -14.65 -15.22
CA ILE A 148 -13.53 -14.15 -13.85
C ILE A 148 -14.87 -14.60 -13.26
N ASN A 149 -14.84 -15.16 -12.05
CA ASN A 149 -16.04 -15.39 -11.26
C ASN A 149 -16.17 -14.27 -10.19
N PRO A 150 -16.97 -13.21 -10.43
CA PRO A 150 -17.04 -12.07 -9.52
C PRO A 150 -17.67 -12.44 -8.17
N THR A 151 -18.61 -13.39 -8.15
CA THR A 151 -19.25 -13.83 -6.89
C THR A 151 -18.27 -14.57 -5.98
N ALA A 152 -17.48 -15.50 -6.54
CA ALA A 152 -16.46 -16.20 -5.77
C ALA A 152 -15.39 -15.23 -5.25
N MET A 153 -14.98 -14.25 -6.07
CA MET A 153 -14.01 -13.23 -5.68
C MET A 153 -14.58 -12.30 -4.59
N PHE A 154 -15.85 -11.88 -4.70
CA PHE A 154 -16.54 -11.12 -3.67
C PHE A 154 -16.51 -11.84 -2.32
N LEU A 155 -16.92 -13.11 -2.28
CA LEU A 155 -16.94 -13.91 -1.06
C LEU A 155 -15.55 -14.07 -0.45
N SER A 156 -14.54 -14.30 -1.28
CA SER A 156 -13.14 -14.38 -0.81
C SER A 156 -12.69 -13.07 -0.17
N ILE A 157 -12.97 -11.92 -0.79
CA ILE A 157 -12.58 -10.62 -0.24
C ILE A 157 -13.32 -10.32 1.06
N VAL A 158 -14.61 -10.67 1.16
CA VAL A 158 -15.35 -10.57 2.42
C VAL A 158 -14.67 -11.40 3.52
N GLN A 159 -14.29 -12.63 3.22
CA GLN A 159 -13.66 -13.54 4.19
C GLN A 159 -12.27 -13.08 4.63
N VAL A 160 -11.42 -12.62 3.69
CA VAL A 160 -10.01 -12.30 4.01
C VAL A 160 -9.79 -10.85 4.39
N ILE A 161 -10.76 -9.96 4.17
CA ILE A 161 -10.68 -8.53 4.50
C ILE A 161 -11.75 -8.12 5.51
N LEU A 162 -13.04 -8.17 5.12
CA LEU A 162 -14.09 -7.57 5.93
C LEU A 162 -14.26 -8.27 7.27
N LEU A 163 -14.28 -9.60 7.30
CA LEU A 163 -14.43 -10.35 8.55
C LEU A 163 -13.28 -10.10 9.53
N PRO A 164 -11.99 -10.16 9.12
CA PRO A 164 -10.88 -9.83 10.01
C PRO A 164 -10.91 -8.37 10.48
N ILE A 165 -11.19 -7.41 9.60
CA ILE A 165 -11.31 -6.00 10.01
C ILE A 165 -12.44 -5.83 11.03
N ALA A 166 -13.63 -6.37 10.77
CA ALA A 166 -14.75 -6.30 11.69
C ALA A 166 -14.40 -6.92 13.05
N ALA A 167 -13.74 -8.07 13.05
CA ALA A 167 -13.25 -8.72 14.28
C ALA A 167 -12.26 -7.81 15.03
N GLY A 168 -11.32 -7.17 14.31
CA GLY A 168 -10.37 -6.20 14.89
C GLY A 168 -11.08 -5.01 15.54
N VAL A 169 -12.03 -4.41 14.86
CA VAL A 169 -12.84 -3.28 15.38
C VAL A 169 -13.63 -3.69 16.64
N VAL A 170 -14.24 -4.89 16.63
CA VAL A 170 -14.95 -5.41 17.81
C VAL A 170 -14.00 -5.61 18.97
N VAL A 171 -12.84 -6.22 18.75
CA VAL A 171 -11.81 -6.43 19.79
C VAL A 171 -11.34 -5.08 20.34
N HIS A 172 -11.08 -4.10 19.46
CA HIS A 172 -10.70 -2.75 19.91
C HIS A 172 -11.78 -2.13 20.79
N LYS A 173 -13.06 -2.23 20.38
CA LYS A 173 -14.19 -1.70 21.17
C LYS A 173 -14.34 -2.37 22.53
N VAL A 174 -14.08 -3.68 22.62
CA VAL A 174 -14.22 -4.46 23.87
C VAL A 174 -13.04 -4.24 24.81
N PHE A 175 -11.81 -4.24 24.29
CA PHE A 175 -10.59 -4.21 25.12
C PHE A 175 -9.96 -2.82 25.26
N GLY A 176 -10.38 -1.82 24.46
CA GLY A 176 -9.96 -0.42 24.56
C GLY A 176 -8.44 -0.24 24.72
N LYS A 177 -8.00 0.35 25.82
CA LYS A 177 -6.57 0.64 26.09
C LYS A 177 -5.62 -0.54 25.94
N LYS A 178 -6.06 -1.79 26.17
CA LYS A 178 -5.23 -2.97 25.95
C LYS A 178 -5.03 -3.25 24.46
N ALA A 179 -6.05 -2.99 23.63
CA ALA A 179 -5.94 -3.06 22.18
C ALA A 179 -5.01 -1.97 21.65
N ASP A 180 -5.05 -0.75 22.21
CA ASP A 180 -4.13 0.34 21.85
C ASP A 180 -2.66 -0.04 22.12
N GLN A 181 -2.38 -0.71 23.23
CA GLN A 181 -1.03 -1.22 23.52
C GLN A 181 -0.57 -2.28 22.53
N ALA A 182 -1.47 -3.20 22.14
CA ALA A 182 -1.19 -4.21 21.13
C ALA A 182 -0.97 -3.59 19.74
N SER A 183 -1.64 -2.48 19.44
CA SER A 183 -1.54 -1.80 18.13
C SER A 183 -0.12 -1.29 17.81
N VAL A 184 0.72 -1.06 18.81
CA VAL A 184 2.14 -0.66 18.63
C VAL A 184 2.97 -1.75 17.93
N VAL A 185 2.60 -3.02 18.12
CA VAL A 185 3.31 -4.17 17.52
C VAL A 185 2.79 -4.47 16.09
N LEU A 186 1.58 -4.02 15.75
CA LEU A 186 0.93 -4.37 14.49
C LEU A 186 1.69 -3.96 13.23
N PRO A 187 2.36 -2.79 13.13
CA PRO A 187 3.17 -2.47 11.97
C PRO A 187 4.27 -3.50 11.70
N PHE A 188 4.93 -4.00 12.76
CA PHE A 188 5.96 -5.03 12.64
C PHE A 188 5.38 -6.37 12.18
N VAL A 189 4.22 -6.77 12.73
CA VAL A 189 3.49 -7.98 12.31
C VAL A 189 3.08 -7.86 10.84
N SER A 190 2.56 -6.71 10.42
CA SER A 190 2.15 -6.46 9.03
C SER A 190 3.32 -6.55 8.07
N VAL A 191 4.46 -5.94 8.40
CA VAL A 191 5.68 -6.01 7.56
C VAL A 191 6.19 -7.44 7.50
N ALA A 192 6.35 -8.13 8.65
CA ALA A 192 6.82 -9.51 8.68
C ALA A 192 5.91 -10.44 7.84
N THR A 193 4.61 -10.28 7.98
CA THR A 193 3.61 -11.06 7.23
C THR A 193 3.71 -10.79 5.72
N ALA A 194 3.82 -9.51 5.32
CA ALA A 194 3.99 -9.14 3.92
C ALA A 194 5.26 -9.76 3.31
N VAL A 195 6.38 -9.71 4.04
CA VAL A 195 7.66 -10.29 3.62
C VAL A 195 7.55 -11.80 3.42
N VAL A 196 6.88 -12.51 4.34
CA VAL A 196 6.66 -13.97 4.25
C VAL A 196 5.78 -14.31 3.04
N ILE A 197 4.71 -13.54 2.79
CA ILE A 197 3.84 -13.70 1.62
C ILE A 197 4.65 -13.53 0.33
N ILE A 198 5.47 -12.49 0.23
CA ILE A 198 6.31 -12.22 -0.95
C ILE A 198 7.31 -13.36 -1.17
N ALA A 199 7.98 -13.83 -0.11
CA ALA A 199 8.94 -14.93 -0.19
C ALA A 199 8.28 -16.22 -0.71
N ALA A 200 7.05 -16.53 -0.28
CA ALA A 200 6.29 -17.67 -0.76
C ALA A 200 5.96 -17.58 -2.26
N VAL A 201 5.57 -16.40 -2.75
CA VAL A 201 5.30 -16.17 -4.19
C VAL A 201 6.57 -16.26 -5.02
N VAL A 202 7.66 -15.66 -4.58
CA VAL A 202 8.97 -15.74 -5.28
C VAL A 202 9.44 -17.19 -5.35
N ALA A 203 9.27 -17.96 -4.27
CA ALA A 203 9.60 -19.38 -4.26
C ALA A 203 8.74 -20.19 -5.25
N ALA A 204 7.45 -19.89 -5.37
CA ALA A 204 6.53 -20.56 -6.28
C ALA A 204 6.78 -20.22 -7.76
N THR A 205 7.26 -19.00 -8.06
CA THR A 205 7.45 -18.50 -9.44
C THR A 205 8.91 -18.46 -9.89
N ARG A 206 9.85 -19.02 -9.10
CA ARG A 206 11.32 -18.93 -9.31
C ARG A 206 11.77 -19.22 -10.75
N GLY A 207 11.25 -20.31 -11.36
CA GLY A 207 11.68 -20.73 -12.69
C GLY A 207 11.29 -19.76 -13.81
N GLN A 208 10.21 -19.04 -13.64
CA GLN A 208 9.64 -18.10 -14.62
C GLN A 208 10.02 -16.65 -14.32
N PHE A 209 10.48 -16.38 -13.09
CA PHE A 209 10.91 -15.05 -12.65
C PHE A 209 12.07 -14.50 -13.49
N LEU A 210 13.02 -15.37 -13.89
CA LEU A 210 14.18 -14.96 -14.67
C LEU A 210 13.83 -14.54 -16.10
N SER A 211 12.81 -15.16 -16.70
CA SER A 211 12.40 -14.86 -18.09
C SER A 211 11.43 -13.68 -18.20
N ALA A 212 10.53 -13.51 -17.25
CA ALA A 212 9.49 -12.48 -17.26
C ALA A 212 9.77 -11.30 -16.32
N GLY A 213 10.73 -11.44 -15.40
CA GLY A 213 10.93 -10.52 -14.28
C GLY A 213 11.21 -9.08 -14.70
N LEU A 214 11.98 -8.85 -15.74
CA LEU A 214 12.29 -7.49 -16.21
C LEU A 214 11.04 -6.79 -16.78
N THR A 215 10.26 -7.50 -17.59
CA THR A 215 9.00 -6.97 -18.15
C THR A 215 8.00 -6.67 -17.05
N VAL A 216 7.81 -7.61 -16.10
CA VAL A 216 6.90 -7.42 -14.96
C VAL A 216 7.35 -6.25 -14.10
N PHE A 217 8.65 -6.15 -13.80
CA PHE A 217 9.19 -5.01 -13.06
C PHE A 217 8.91 -3.69 -13.78
N ALA A 218 9.16 -3.62 -15.10
CA ALA A 218 8.95 -2.41 -15.88
C ALA A 218 7.48 -1.97 -15.87
N VAL A 219 6.53 -2.90 -16.12
CA VAL A 219 5.10 -2.54 -16.15
C VAL A 219 4.57 -2.19 -14.76
N VAL A 220 5.02 -2.85 -13.69
CA VAL A 220 4.65 -2.52 -12.30
C VAL A 220 5.23 -1.17 -11.90
N ALA A 221 6.49 -0.88 -12.27
CA ALA A 221 7.11 0.41 -11.99
C ALA A 221 6.40 1.55 -12.73
N LEU A 222 6.03 1.34 -13.99
CA LEU A 222 5.26 2.31 -14.77
C LEU A 222 3.85 2.51 -14.19
N GLN A 223 3.15 1.42 -13.84
CA GLN A 223 1.82 1.51 -13.21
C GLN A 223 1.88 2.31 -11.91
N ASN A 224 2.85 2.04 -11.06
CA ASN A 224 3.08 2.78 -9.81
C ASN A 224 3.39 4.27 -10.09
N ALA A 225 4.26 4.56 -11.06
CA ALA A 225 4.58 5.94 -11.44
C ALA A 225 3.36 6.70 -11.98
N PHE A 226 2.54 6.06 -12.83
CA PHE A 226 1.27 6.65 -13.28
C PHE A 226 0.31 6.87 -12.12
N GLY A 227 0.16 5.88 -11.22
CA GLY A 227 -0.67 6.02 -10.03
C GLY A 227 -0.25 7.20 -9.15
N MET A 228 1.04 7.32 -8.85
CA MET A 228 1.59 8.43 -8.06
C MET A 228 1.42 9.77 -8.78
N GLY A 229 1.80 9.86 -10.05
CA GLY A 229 1.73 11.10 -10.82
C GLY A 229 0.30 11.57 -11.05
N LEU A 230 -0.57 10.69 -11.51
CA LEU A 230 -1.98 11.02 -11.77
C LEU A 230 -2.78 11.22 -10.49
N GLY A 231 -2.45 10.49 -9.40
CA GLY A 231 -3.03 10.72 -8.07
C GLY A 231 -2.71 12.12 -7.55
N PHE A 232 -1.45 12.55 -7.62
CA PHE A 232 -1.05 13.92 -7.28
C PHE A 232 -1.77 14.95 -8.16
N LEU A 233 -1.79 14.73 -9.46
CA LEU A 233 -2.46 15.62 -10.43
C LEU A 233 -3.97 15.71 -10.16
N ALA A 234 -4.63 14.60 -9.86
CA ALA A 234 -6.06 14.61 -9.47
C ALA A 234 -6.30 15.53 -8.27
N GLY A 235 -5.49 15.43 -7.21
CA GLY A 235 -5.58 16.37 -6.09
C GLY A 235 -5.45 17.83 -6.51
N ARG A 236 -4.49 18.14 -7.38
CA ARG A 236 -4.29 19.50 -7.91
C ARG A 236 -5.49 19.99 -8.74
N LEU A 237 -6.02 19.15 -9.63
CA LEU A 237 -7.17 19.48 -10.50
C LEU A 237 -8.44 19.76 -9.67
N PHE A 238 -8.64 19.07 -8.56
CA PHE A 238 -9.79 19.30 -7.68
C PHE A 238 -9.55 20.40 -6.61
N GLY A 239 -8.43 21.12 -6.70
CA GLY A 239 -8.12 22.28 -5.86
C GLY A 239 -7.67 21.92 -4.44
N MET A 240 -7.11 20.74 -4.23
CA MET A 240 -6.56 20.31 -2.95
C MET A 240 -5.23 21.00 -2.66
N ASP A 241 -4.94 21.23 -1.37
CA ASP A 241 -3.63 21.69 -0.94
C ASP A 241 -2.53 20.62 -1.17
N VAL A 242 -1.27 21.02 -1.07
CA VAL A 242 -0.12 20.14 -1.36
C VAL A 242 -0.08 18.91 -0.46
N ALA A 243 -0.45 19.05 0.82
CA ALA A 243 -0.44 17.93 1.77
C ALA A 243 -1.44 16.84 1.38
N LYS A 244 -2.64 17.24 0.92
CA LYS A 244 -3.66 16.33 0.40
C LYS A 244 -3.25 15.73 -0.95
N CYS A 245 -2.62 16.50 -1.83
CA CYS A 245 -2.09 15.99 -3.09
C CYS A 245 -1.02 14.91 -2.86
N LYS A 246 -0.16 15.07 -1.85
CA LYS A 246 0.80 14.04 -1.43
C LYS A 246 0.08 12.78 -0.94
N ALA A 247 -0.98 12.92 -0.14
CA ALA A 247 -1.78 11.78 0.29
C ALA A 247 -2.38 11.02 -0.89
N LEU A 248 -3.01 11.71 -1.85
CA LEU A 248 -3.55 11.08 -3.05
C LEU A 248 -2.47 10.40 -3.91
N CYS A 249 -1.29 11.03 -4.03
CA CYS A 249 -0.15 10.46 -4.75
C CYS A 249 0.17 9.05 -4.24
N PHE A 250 0.37 8.92 -2.93
CA PHE A 250 0.75 7.63 -2.35
C PHE A 250 -0.42 6.66 -2.27
N GLU A 251 -1.62 7.16 -1.97
CA GLU A 251 -2.81 6.31 -1.87
C GLU A 251 -3.14 5.64 -3.20
N VAL A 252 -3.13 6.41 -4.29
CA VAL A 252 -3.40 5.90 -5.65
C VAL A 252 -2.20 5.09 -6.18
N GLY A 253 -0.97 5.50 -5.88
CA GLY A 253 0.22 4.83 -6.41
C GLY A 253 0.57 3.52 -5.70
N MET A 254 0.25 3.38 -4.40
CA MET A 254 0.69 2.24 -3.59
C MET A 254 -0.47 1.29 -3.28
N GLN A 255 -0.50 0.16 -3.93
CA GLN A 255 -1.59 -0.80 -3.87
C GLN A 255 -1.46 -1.81 -2.72
N ASN A 256 -2.58 -2.37 -2.29
CA ASN A 256 -2.61 -3.54 -1.39
C ASN A 256 -2.15 -4.80 -2.13
N SER A 257 -0.86 -4.89 -2.34
CA SER A 257 -0.23 -5.98 -3.07
C SER A 257 -0.45 -7.34 -2.40
N ALA A 258 -0.57 -7.40 -1.06
CA ALA A 258 -0.83 -8.64 -0.35
C ALA A 258 -2.22 -9.21 -0.70
N LEU A 259 -3.22 -8.33 -0.85
CA LEU A 259 -4.53 -8.75 -1.36
C LEU A 259 -4.43 -9.23 -2.80
N GLY A 260 -3.72 -8.52 -3.67
CA GLY A 260 -3.51 -8.93 -5.06
C GLY A 260 -2.87 -10.33 -5.16
N VAL A 261 -1.83 -10.61 -4.36
CA VAL A 261 -1.24 -11.94 -4.24
C VAL A 261 -2.25 -12.98 -3.77
N THR A 262 -3.02 -12.66 -2.72
CA THR A 262 -4.01 -13.61 -2.15
C THR A 262 -5.08 -13.95 -3.18
N LEU A 263 -5.63 -12.97 -3.88
CA LEU A 263 -6.64 -13.21 -4.91
C LEU A 263 -6.07 -14.01 -6.10
N ALA A 264 -4.82 -13.73 -6.48
CA ALA A 264 -4.13 -14.48 -7.52
C ALA A 264 -3.97 -15.96 -7.13
N THR A 265 -3.52 -16.22 -5.91
CA THR A 265 -3.29 -17.60 -5.44
C THR A 265 -4.59 -18.38 -5.21
N VAL A 266 -5.66 -17.73 -4.79
CA VAL A 266 -6.96 -18.38 -4.53
C VAL A 266 -7.75 -18.62 -5.83
N HIS A 267 -7.82 -17.63 -6.72
CA HIS A 267 -8.67 -17.70 -7.91
C HIS A 267 -7.96 -18.15 -9.18
N PHE A 268 -6.65 -18.06 -9.23
CA PHE A 268 -5.82 -18.37 -10.39
C PHE A 268 -4.69 -19.35 -10.05
N ALA A 269 -4.98 -20.34 -9.20
CA ALA A 269 -3.98 -21.32 -8.72
C ALA A 269 -3.33 -22.12 -9.87
N ALA A 270 -4.03 -22.33 -10.99
CA ALA A 270 -3.50 -22.96 -12.19
C ALA A 270 -2.43 -22.11 -12.92
N SER A 271 -2.37 -20.79 -12.63
CA SER A 271 -1.49 -19.82 -13.26
C SER A 271 -0.68 -19.03 -12.20
N PRO A 272 0.34 -19.61 -11.58
CA PRO A 272 1.12 -18.96 -10.51
C PRO A 272 1.72 -17.60 -10.89
N MET A 273 1.97 -17.38 -12.20
CA MET A 273 2.47 -16.12 -12.74
C MET A 273 1.53 -14.94 -12.49
N THR A 274 0.23 -15.18 -12.29
CA THR A 274 -0.76 -14.14 -11.96
C THR A 274 -0.45 -13.42 -10.64
N ALA A 275 0.23 -14.09 -9.68
CA ALA A 275 0.64 -13.47 -8.42
C ALA A 275 1.88 -12.57 -8.55
N LEU A 276 2.67 -12.75 -9.62
CA LEU A 276 3.98 -12.11 -9.76
C LEU A 276 3.92 -10.57 -9.81
N PRO A 277 3.02 -9.91 -10.57
CA PRO A 277 2.93 -8.45 -10.58
C PRO A 277 2.65 -7.87 -9.19
N SER A 278 1.77 -8.50 -8.42
CA SER A 278 1.48 -8.07 -7.05
C SER A 278 2.67 -8.29 -6.10
N ALA A 279 3.42 -9.38 -6.25
CA ALA A 279 4.62 -9.63 -5.45
C ALA A 279 5.74 -8.60 -5.75
N VAL A 280 5.95 -8.29 -7.03
CA VAL A 280 6.89 -7.23 -7.45
C VAL A 280 6.40 -5.86 -6.95
N GLY A 281 5.09 -5.59 -7.04
CA GLY A 281 4.46 -4.37 -6.54
C GLY A 281 4.70 -4.18 -5.05
N ALA A 282 4.58 -5.21 -4.22
CA ALA A 282 4.83 -5.13 -2.80
C ALA A 282 6.25 -4.65 -2.46
N LEU A 283 7.24 -5.05 -3.25
CA LEU A 283 8.63 -4.60 -3.08
C LEU A 283 8.84 -3.18 -3.63
N TRP A 284 8.40 -2.97 -4.87
CA TRP A 284 8.65 -1.72 -5.58
C TRP A 284 7.94 -0.52 -4.95
N HIS A 285 6.70 -0.69 -4.49
CA HIS A 285 5.93 0.38 -3.86
C HIS A 285 6.64 0.96 -2.62
N ASN A 286 7.28 0.13 -1.81
CA ASN A 286 8.02 0.57 -0.63
C ASN A 286 9.27 1.38 -1.04
N VAL A 287 10.01 0.92 -2.06
CA VAL A 287 11.21 1.61 -2.57
C VAL A 287 10.84 2.94 -3.22
N SER A 288 9.91 2.91 -4.18
CA SER A 288 9.46 4.11 -4.90
C SER A 288 8.80 5.12 -3.97
N GLY A 289 7.98 4.63 -3.03
CA GLY A 289 7.33 5.45 -2.01
C GLY A 289 8.35 6.19 -1.14
N ALA A 290 9.38 5.51 -0.65
CA ALA A 290 10.44 6.12 0.14
C ALA A 290 11.23 7.19 -0.64
N VAL A 291 11.54 6.91 -1.92
CA VAL A 291 12.21 7.86 -2.82
C VAL A 291 11.35 9.11 -3.04
N VAL A 292 10.08 8.94 -3.41
CA VAL A 292 9.15 10.06 -3.66
C VAL A 292 8.86 10.83 -2.37
N ALA A 293 8.72 10.15 -1.23
CA ALA A 293 8.54 10.81 0.06
C ALA A 293 9.74 11.70 0.42
N SER A 294 10.97 11.23 0.19
CA SER A 294 12.18 12.00 0.43
C SER A 294 12.24 13.28 -0.43
N PHE A 295 11.77 13.18 -1.68
CA PHE A 295 11.63 14.33 -2.56
C PHE A 295 10.53 15.29 -2.05
N PHE A 296 9.37 14.77 -1.65
CA PHE A 296 8.24 15.55 -1.18
C PHE A 296 8.47 16.24 0.18
N GLN A 297 9.41 15.77 1.00
CA GLN A 297 9.80 16.49 2.22
C GLN A 297 10.31 17.92 1.92
N LYS A 298 10.92 18.11 0.75
CA LYS A 298 11.43 19.42 0.30
C LYS A 298 10.34 20.30 -0.32
N LEU A 299 9.23 19.70 -0.74
CA LEU A 299 8.10 20.40 -1.38
C LEU A 299 7.14 20.90 -0.29
N ARG A 300 7.17 22.21 -0.02
CA ARG A 300 6.26 22.84 0.95
C ARG A 300 5.11 23.54 0.25
N GLY A 301 3.89 23.36 0.76
CA GLY A 301 2.73 24.18 0.40
C GLY A 301 2.69 25.46 1.23
N ASN A 302 2.09 26.52 0.70
CA ASN A 302 1.78 27.74 1.47
C ASN A 302 0.83 27.36 2.62
N GLY A 303 1.31 27.47 3.88
CA GLY A 303 0.52 27.18 5.09
C GLY A 303 0.81 25.83 5.78
N GLU A 304 1.76 25.05 5.33
CA GLU A 304 2.19 23.85 6.08
C GLU A 304 2.81 24.26 7.43
N LYS A 305 2.20 23.79 8.54
CA LYS A 305 2.75 23.97 9.88
C LYS A 305 4.06 23.20 10.01
N LYS A 306 5.02 23.81 10.74
CA LYS A 306 6.28 23.13 11.08
C LYS A 306 5.99 21.85 11.83
N THR A 307 6.65 20.75 11.46
CA THR A 307 6.53 19.48 12.19
C THR A 307 7.19 19.57 13.57
N PHE A 308 6.78 18.70 14.47
CA PHE A 308 7.37 18.60 15.82
C PHE A 308 8.91 18.49 15.78
N PHE A 309 9.46 17.71 14.85
CA PHE A 309 10.91 17.58 14.69
C PHE A 309 11.59 18.86 14.20
N GLU A 310 10.97 19.63 13.31
CA GLU A 310 11.50 20.93 12.87
C GLU A 310 11.47 21.97 13.98
N VAL A 311 10.44 21.94 14.79
CA VAL A 311 10.36 22.80 15.99
C VAL A 311 11.44 22.39 17.00
N LEU A 312 11.72 21.09 17.14
CA LEU A 312 12.82 20.62 17.99
C LEU A 312 14.20 21.01 17.44
N GLU A 313 14.42 20.84 16.14
CA GLU A 313 15.69 21.23 15.48
C GLU A 313 15.92 22.75 15.56
N GLU A 314 14.86 23.53 15.32
CA GLU A 314 14.93 25.00 15.41
C GLU A 314 15.18 25.46 16.84
N ASN A 315 14.53 24.83 17.83
CA ASN A 315 14.79 25.09 19.25
C ASN A 315 16.21 24.65 19.66
N ALA A 316 16.73 23.55 19.13
CA ALA A 316 18.10 23.10 19.37
C ALA A 316 19.14 24.06 18.72
N ALA A 317 18.86 24.50 17.49
CA ALA A 317 19.69 25.50 16.81
C ALA A 317 19.68 26.87 17.52
N ALA A 318 18.51 27.31 17.97
CA ALA A 318 18.34 28.55 18.74
C ALA A 318 19.13 28.48 20.07
N LYS A 319 19.07 27.35 20.79
CA LYS A 319 19.89 27.15 22.02
C LYS A 319 21.39 27.17 21.73
N LYS A 320 21.82 26.59 20.62
CA LYS A 320 23.23 26.59 20.21
C LYS A 320 23.72 27.97 19.81
N HIS A 321 22.89 28.76 19.14
CA HIS A 321 23.17 30.16 18.85
C HIS A 321 23.24 31.03 20.11
N ALA A 322 22.34 30.86 21.07
CA ALA A 322 22.34 31.57 22.33
C ALA A 322 23.56 31.23 23.18
N ALA A 323 23.97 29.96 23.23
CA ALA A 323 25.17 29.50 23.92
C ALA A 323 26.47 30.11 23.31
N ASN A 324 26.56 30.17 21.98
CA ASN A 324 27.67 30.78 21.27
C ASN A 324 27.73 32.30 21.44
N ALA A 325 26.57 32.96 21.52
CA ALA A 325 26.51 34.41 21.78
C ALA A 325 26.94 34.77 23.21
N SER A 326 26.55 33.96 24.21
CA SER A 326 26.99 34.14 25.60
C SER A 326 28.51 33.91 25.80
N HIS A 327 29.08 32.94 25.05
CA HIS A 327 30.54 32.71 25.07
C HIS A 327 31.33 33.85 24.42
N LYS A 328 30.79 34.49 23.36
CA LYS A 328 31.41 35.66 22.73
C LYS A 328 31.29 36.96 23.56
N ALA A 329 30.29 37.05 24.42
CA ALA A 329 30.11 38.20 25.31
C ALA A 329 30.94 38.11 26.61
N ALA A 330 31.44 36.92 26.93
CA ALA A 330 32.27 36.65 28.10
C ALA A 330 33.80 36.63 27.81
N ALA A 331 34.19 36.70 26.54
CA ALA A 331 35.58 36.86 26.07
C ALA A 331 35.85 38.29 25.62
#